data_3d3a5e4e4d6201dbddf6ab2c038e7d66
#
_entry.id   3d3a5e4e4d6201dbddf6ab2c038e7d66
#
_cell.length_a   1.000
_cell.length_b   1.000
_cell.length_c   1.000
_cell.angle_alpha   90.00
_cell.angle_beta   90.00
_cell.angle_gamma   90.00
#
_symmetry.space_group_name_H-M   'P 1'
#
loop_
_entity.id
_entity.type
_entity.pdbx_description
1 polymer ?
#
loop_
_entity_poly.entity_id
_entity_poly.type
_entity_poly.pdbx_seq_one_letter_code
_entity_poly.pdbx_strand_id
1 'polypeptide(L)'
;GSLHLDALPVHERLHTVACDLAHVLECVPEVGHADGFFHMAWGGVNREEIDSPEVQARNVAGSLDCVEAAGRLGCRVFMDAGSRVEYGAVDGIMEEEAPCRPINEYGKAKWEFYQKAAPLCSRLGLHYYHLRFFSVYGCGDHPWSIISTLVRDLRQDKKVSLSACRHMWNFMYIEDAIPK
;
A
#
# COMPACT_ATOMS: atom_id res chain seq x y z
N GLY A 1 3.70 -14.39 1.81
CA GLY A 1 4.67 -14.27 0.72
C GLY A 1 4.01 -13.67 -0.52
N SER A 2 4.76 -12.99 -1.37
CA SER A 2 4.24 -12.40 -2.60
C SER A 2 3.79 -13.52 -3.55
N LEU A 3 2.53 -13.49 -3.96
CA LEU A 3 1.91 -14.50 -4.83
C LEU A 3 2.35 -14.37 -6.31
N HIS A 4 3.19 -13.38 -6.66
CA HIS A 4 3.50 -13.02 -8.04
C HIS A 4 4.99 -12.94 -8.35
N LEU A 5 5.86 -13.49 -7.50
CA LEU A 5 7.31 -13.51 -7.78
C LEU A 5 7.66 -14.21 -9.10
N ASP A 6 6.91 -15.29 -9.42
CA ASP A 6 7.10 -16.06 -10.66
C ASP A 6 6.68 -15.28 -11.92
N ALA A 7 5.94 -14.17 -11.76
CA ALA A 7 5.53 -13.30 -12.85
C ALA A 7 6.53 -12.16 -13.14
N LEU A 8 7.56 -12.02 -12.30
CA LEU A 8 8.59 -11.01 -12.53
C LEU A 8 9.43 -11.37 -13.74
N PRO A 9 9.76 -10.40 -14.61
CA PRO A 9 10.63 -10.65 -15.75
C PRO A 9 12.04 -11.02 -15.25
N VAL A 10 12.68 -11.97 -15.93
CA VAL A 10 14.11 -12.22 -15.73
C VAL A 10 14.89 -11.09 -16.38
N HIS A 11 15.59 -10.30 -15.56
CA HIS A 11 16.38 -9.17 -16.04
C HIS A 11 17.64 -9.01 -15.19
N GLU A 12 18.78 -8.74 -15.82
CA GLU A 12 20.09 -8.63 -15.15
C GLU A 12 20.16 -7.57 -14.03
N ARG A 13 19.30 -6.53 -14.12
CA ARG A 13 19.18 -5.45 -13.12
C ARG A 13 18.10 -5.71 -12.06
N LEU A 14 17.42 -6.86 -12.12
CA LEU A 14 16.42 -7.25 -11.15
C LEU A 14 17.00 -8.27 -10.18
N HIS A 15 17.17 -7.88 -8.94
CA HIS A 15 17.64 -8.74 -7.85
C HIS A 15 16.53 -8.91 -6.81
N THR A 16 16.36 -10.14 -6.33
CA THR A 16 15.36 -10.44 -5.31
C THR A 16 16.07 -10.82 -4.01
N VAL A 17 15.66 -10.16 -2.92
CA VAL A 17 16.12 -10.44 -1.57
C VAL A 17 14.93 -10.91 -0.75
N ALA A 18 15.03 -12.08 -0.13
CA ALA A 18 14.00 -12.58 0.78
C ALA A 18 14.08 -11.82 2.10
N CYS A 19 13.04 -11.04 2.40
CA CYS A 19 13.01 -10.18 3.57
C CYS A 19 11.62 -10.17 4.21
N ASP A 20 11.56 -10.32 5.52
CA ASP A 20 10.36 -10.06 6.30
C ASP A 20 10.33 -8.60 6.76
N LEU A 21 9.15 -7.99 6.80
CA LEU A 21 8.98 -6.60 7.22
C LEU A 21 9.53 -6.36 8.64
N ALA A 22 9.40 -7.36 9.53
CA ALA A 22 9.93 -7.29 10.89
C ALA A 22 11.46 -7.34 10.97
N HIS A 23 12.16 -7.71 9.89
CA HIS A 23 13.61 -7.89 9.83
C HIS A 23 14.26 -7.09 8.68
N VAL A 24 13.57 -6.07 8.16
CA VAL A 24 14.03 -5.29 7.00
C VAL A 24 15.41 -4.68 7.21
N LEU A 25 15.77 -4.28 8.42
CA LEU A 25 17.07 -3.70 8.73
C LEU A 25 18.23 -4.70 8.58
N GLU A 26 17.95 -6.00 8.69
CA GLU A 26 18.95 -7.07 8.50
C GLU A 26 19.28 -7.26 7.02
N CYS A 27 18.37 -6.86 6.11
CA CYS A 27 18.57 -6.98 4.66
C CYS A 27 19.40 -5.83 4.07
N VAL A 28 19.59 -4.73 4.80
CA VAL A 28 20.34 -3.54 4.34
C VAL A 28 21.76 -3.86 3.84
N PRO A 29 22.57 -4.69 4.54
CA PRO A 29 23.93 -5.02 4.07
C PRO A 29 23.96 -5.74 2.72
N GLU A 30 22.94 -6.55 2.42
CA GLU A 30 22.84 -7.29 1.17
C GLU A 30 22.51 -6.37 -0.01
N VAL A 31 21.66 -5.36 0.22
CA VAL A 31 21.29 -4.35 -0.80
C VAL A 31 22.41 -3.34 -1.03
N GLY A 32 23.07 -2.89 0.03
CA GLY A 32 24.21 -1.97 0.02
C GLY A 32 23.82 -0.52 -0.20
N HIS A 33 23.35 -0.11 -1.39
CA HIS A 33 22.97 1.26 -1.71
C HIS A 33 21.74 1.31 -2.62
N ALA A 34 20.89 2.33 -2.43
CA ALA A 34 19.74 2.58 -3.29
C ALA A 34 19.43 4.09 -3.37
N ASP A 35 18.93 4.55 -4.53
CA ASP A 35 18.52 5.94 -4.73
C ASP A 35 17.12 6.25 -4.16
N GLY A 36 16.25 5.26 -4.12
CA GLY A 36 14.88 5.39 -3.61
C GLY A 36 14.36 4.11 -3.00
N PHE A 37 13.44 4.24 -2.07
CA PHE A 37 12.78 3.13 -1.39
C PHE A 37 11.26 3.22 -1.61
N PHE A 38 10.68 2.17 -2.19
CA PHE A 38 9.24 2.04 -2.40
C PHE A 38 8.67 1.02 -1.43
N HIS A 39 7.96 1.49 -0.41
CA HIS A 39 7.36 0.66 0.61
C HIS A 39 5.92 0.31 0.28
N MET A 40 5.68 -0.92 -0.23
CA MET A 40 4.36 -1.43 -0.59
C MET A 40 3.90 -2.58 0.32
N ALA A 41 4.76 -3.04 1.25
CA ALA A 41 4.47 -4.14 2.13
C ALA A 41 3.52 -3.73 3.26
N TRP A 42 2.47 -4.54 3.48
CA TRP A 42 1.56 -4.40 4.60
C TRP A 42 0.83 -5.73 4.84
N GLY A 43 0.89 -6.27 6.03
CA GLY A 43 0.23 -7.52 6.38
C GLY A 43 -1.20 -7.32 6.90
N GLY A 44 -1.95 -8.42 7.00
CA GLY A 44 -3.26 -8.43 7.66
C GLY A 44 -4.33 -7.55 6.99
N VAL A 45 -4.36 -7.55 5.64
CA VAL A 45 -5.39 -6.83 4.85
C VAL A 45 -6.62 -7.69 4.54
N ASN A 46 -6.65 -8.93 5.04
CA ASN A 46 -7.80 -9.83 4.94
C ASN A 46 -8.86 -9.49 6.01
N ARG A 47 -10.08 -10.07 5.87
CA ARG A 47 -11.21 -9.80 6.75
C ARG A 47 -10.96 -10.11 8.23
N GLU A 48 -10.10 -11.07 8.52
CA GLU A 48 -9.87 -11.57 9.87
C GLU A 48 -8.89 -10.71 10.65
N GLU A 49 -7.92 -10.12 9.94
CA GLU A 49 -6.80 -9.41 10.56
C GLU A 49 -6.83 -7.90 10.35
N ILE A 50 -7.67 -7.38 9.43
CA ILE A 50 -7.68 -5.96 9.07
C ILE A 50 -7.98 -5.04 10.28
N ASP A 51 -8.76 -5.53 11.23
CA ASP A 51 -9.12 -4.84 12.47
C ASP A 51 -8.40 -5.40 13.71
N SER A 52 -7.32 -6.21 13.54
CA SER A 52 -6.47 -6.64 14.65
C SER A 52 -5.48 -5.54 15.04
N PRO A 53 -5.59 -4.94 16.24
CA PRO A 53 -4.66 -3.91 16.70
C PRO A 53 -3.21 -4.41 16.74
N GLU A 54 -2.98 -5.68 17.11
CA GLU A 54 -1.64 -6.27 17.22
C GLU A 54 -0.99 -6.42 15.85
N VAL A 55 -1.74 -6.86 14.83
CA VAL A 55 -1.26 -6.98 13.46
C VAL A 55 -0.92 -5.60 12.92
N GLN A 56 -1.81 -4.64 13.11
CA GLN A 56 -1.64 -3.29 12.59
C GLN A 56 -0.48 -2.55 13.30
N ALA A 57 -0.29 -2.74 14.60
CA ALA A 57 0.85 -2.18 15.32
C ALA A 57 2.20 -2.73 14.83
N ARG A 58 2.28 -4.04 14.51
CA ARG A 58 3.48 -4.64 13.91
C ARG A 58 3.77 -4.05 12.53
N ASN A 59 2.74 -3.81 11.73
CA ASN A 59 2.91 -3.16 10.43
C ASN A 59 3.50 -1.75 10.59
N VAL A 60 2.99 -0.94 11.51
CA VAL A 60 3.53 0.39 11.78
C VAL A 60 5.01 0.33 12.19
N ALA A 61 5.36 -0.56 13.11
CA ALA A 61 6.74 -0.72 13.56
C ALA A 61 7.68 -1.11 12.41
N GLY A 62 7.37 -2.18 11.66
CA GLY A 62 8.20 -2.63 10.54
C GLY A 62 8.25 -1.61 9.38
N SER A 63 7.17 -0.84 9.17
CA SER A 63 7.17 0.24 8.18
C SER A 63 8.09 1.40 8.59
N LEU A 64 8.20 1.71 9.88
CA LEU A 64 9.17 2.69 10.37
C LEU A 64 10.61 2.18 10.21
N ASP A 65 10.85 0.88 10.41
CA ASP A 65 12.13 0.26 10.12
C ASP A 65 12.49 0.34 8.62
N CYS A 66 11.50 0.33 7.71
CA CYS A 66 11.73 0.61 6.29
C CYS A 66 12.23 2.04 6.05
N VAL A 67 11.73 3.03 6.78
CA VAL A 67 12.23 4.41 6.69
C VAL A 67 13.68 4.49 7.16
N GLU A 68 14.02 3.84 8.28
CA GLU A 68 15.39 3.75 8.78
C GLU A 68 16.31 2.99 7.78
N ALA A 69 15.81 1.90 7.18
CA ALA A 69 16.53 1.17 6.13
C ALA A 69 16.83 2.07 4.93
N ALA A 70 15.86 2.86 4.47
CA ALA A 70 16.05 3.82 3.39
C ALA A 70 17.17 4.82 3.70
N GLY A 71 17.20 5.35 4.93
CA GLY A 71 18.27 6.23 5.38
C GLY A 71 19.65 5.55 5.36
N ARG A 72 19.75 4.31 5.84
CA ARG A 72 21.00 3.52 5.85
C ARG A 72 21.48 3.15 4.44
N LEU A 73 20.56 2.93 3.50
CA LEU A 73 20.85 2.66 2.09
C LEU A 73 21.30 3.92 1.33
N GLY A 74 21.21 5.10 1.92
CA GLY A 74 21.53 6.37 1.28
C GLY A 74 20.49 6.84 0.27
N CYS A 75 19.24 6.40 0.43
CA CYS A 75 18.15 6.84 -0.43
C CYS A 75 17.92 8.34 -0.33
N ARG A 76 17.46 8.92 -1.44
CA ARG A 76 17.01 10.32 -1.50
C ARG A 76 15.48 10.43 -1.36
N VAL A 77 14.78 9.37 -1.72
CA VAL A 77 13.32 9.33 -1.76
C VAL A 77 12.82 8.12 -0.98
N PHE A 78 11.82 8.34 -0.16
CA PHE A 78 11.00 7.30 0.43
C PHE A 78 9.55 7.50 0.00
N MET A 79 8.95 6.47 -0.58
CA MET A 79 7.57 6.47 -1.05
C MET A 79 6.82 5.29 -0.45
N ASP A 80 5.63 5.50 0.09
CA ASP A 80 4.81 4.41 0.61
C ASP A 80 3.37 4.42 0.07
N ALA A 81 2.77 3.25 0.15
CA ALA A 81 1.36 3.06 -0.16
C ALA A 81 0.49 3.40 1.04
N GLY A 82 -0.03 4.61 1.08
CA GLY A 82 -1.13 5.03 1.94
C GLY A 82 -2.48 4.51 1.44
N SER A 83 -3.56 4.90 2.09
CA SER A 83 -4.89 4.44 1.75
C SER A 83 -5.97 5.51 1.95
N ARG A 84 -6.98 5.53 1.08
CA ARG A 84 -8.17 6.37 1.25
C ARG A 84 -8.88 6.16 2.59
N VAL A 85 -8.73 4.99 3.23
CA VAL A 85 -9.40 4.70 4.53
C VAL A 85 -8.88 5.55 5.68
N GLU A 86 -7.74 6.22 5.50
CA GLU A 86 -7.20 7.19 6.44
C GLU A 86 -8.13 8.39 6.63
N TYR A 87 -8.82 8.81 5.57
CA TYR A 87 -9.81 9.89 5.64
C TYR A 87 -11.07 9.49 6.42
N GLY A 88 -11.39 8.18 6.48
CA GLY A 88 -12.63 7.69 7.08
C GLY A 88 -13.85 7.92 6.19
N ALA A 89 -14.99 8.24 6.81
CA ALA A 89 -16.21 8.58 6.10
C ALA A 89 -16.18 10.06 5.72
N VAL A 90 -16.21 10.33 4.41
CA VAL A 90 -16.25 11.70 3.87
C VAL A 90 -17.50 11.83 2.99
N ASP A 91 -18.28 12.87 3.23
CA ASP A 91 -19.41 13.23 2.39
C ASP A 91 -18.96 14.21 1.30
N GLY A 92 -19.24 13.89 0.04
CA GLY A 92 -18.88 14.73 -1.11
C GLY A 92 -17.52 14.41 -1.73
N ILE A 93 -16.85 15.41 -2.26
CA ILE A 93 -15.55 15.32 -2.91
C ILE A 93 -14.46 15.24 -1.82
N MET A 94 -13.60 14.25 -1.94
CA MET A 94 -12.47 14.06 -1.04
C MET A 94 -11.26 14.79 -1.63
N GLU A 95 -10.79 15.80 -0.94
CA GLU A 95 -9.59 16.56 -1.29
C GLU A 95 -8.38 16.00 -0.53
N GLU A 96 -7.17 16.26 -1.00
CA GLU A 96 -5.93 15.74 -0.43
C GLU A 96 -5.73 16.21 1.02
N GLU A 97 -6.08 17.46 1.31
CA GLU A 97 -5.97 18.07 2.64
C GLU A 97 -7.17 17.78 3.56
N ALA A 98 -8.13 16.96 3.11
CA ALA A 98 -9.26 16.60 3.94
C ALA A 98 -8.80 15.97 5.27
N PRO A 99 -9.46 16.28 6.40
CA PRO A 99 -9.06 15.75 7.70
C PRO A 99 -9.11 14.22 7.73
N CYS A 100 -8.02 13.57 8.14
CA CYS A 100 -7.98 12.13 8.34
C CYS A 100 -8.71 11.77 9.64
N ARG A 101 -9.74 10.91 9.52
CA ARG A 101 -10.57 10.39 10.63
C ARG A 101 -10.86 8.90 10.42
N PRO A 102 -9.81 8.06 10.45
CA PRO A 102 -9.95 6.63 10.18
C PRO A 102 -10.89 5.97 11.20
N ILE A 103 -11.72 5.04 10.71
CA ILE A 103 -12.75 4.38 11.53
C ILE A 103 -12.42 2.92 11.88
N ASN A 104 -11.43 2.32 11.22
CA ASN A 104 -10.98 0.95 11.48
C ASN A 104 -9.49 0.91 11.85
N GLU A 105 -9.02 -0.20 12.40
CA GLU A 105 -7.64 -0.32 12.89
C GLU A 105 -6.61 -0.20 11.75
N TYR A 106 -6.90 -0.73 10.57
CA TYR A 106 -6.05 -0.58 9.40
C TYR A 106 -5.86 0.91 9.00
N GLY A 107 -6.95 1.65 8.91
CA GLY A 107 -6.89 3.09 8.58
C GLY A 107 -6.16 3.90 9.65
N LYS A 108 -6.40 3.59 10.94
CA LYS A 108 -5.70 4.22 12.06
C LYS A 108 -4.20 3.97 11.97
N ALA A 109 -3.78 2.73 11.69
CA ALA A 109 -2.39 2.36 11.58
C ALA A 109 -1.70 3.03 10.37
N LYS A 110 -2.37 3.09 9.22
CA LYS A 110 -1.84 3.82 8.05
C LYS A 110 -1.63 5.31 8.36
N TRP A 111 -2.62 5.94 9.01
CA TRP A 111 -2.52 7.33 9.43
C TRP A 111 -1.44 7.54 10.49
N GLU A 112 -1.33 6.65 11.48
CA GLU A 112 -0.29 6.68 12.50
C GLU A 112 1.11 6.55 11.87
N PHE A 113 1.27 5.63 10.92
CA PHE A 113 2.52 5.48 10.19
C PHE A 113 2.91 6.79 9.50
N TYR A 114 2.01 7.41 8.73
CA TYR A 114 2.25 8.70 8.10
C TYR A 114 2.75 9.76 9.09
N GLN A 115 2.03 9.91 10.22
CA GLN A 115 2.36 10.91 11.24
C GLN A 115 3.74 10.71 11.86
N LYS A 116 4.20 9.45 11.96
CA LYS A 116 5.54 9.10 12.48
C LYS A 116 6.61 9.13 11.40
N ALA A 117 6.29 8.68 10.19
CA ALA A 117 7.22 8.60 9.06
C ALA A 117 7.63 9.99 8.56
N ALA A 118 6.70 10.94 8.46
CA ALA A 118 6.99 12.28 7.95
C ALA A 118 8.12 13.01 8.71
N PRO A 119 8.07 13.13 10.04
CA PRO A 119 9.18 13.73 10.79
C PRO A 119 10.46 12.88 10.76
N LEU A 120 10.35 11.56 10.69
CA LEU A 120 11.49 10.66 10.58
C LEU A 120 12.20 10.83 9.23
N CYS A 121 11.48 10.84 8.12
CA CYS A 121 12.01 11.10 6.80
C CYS A 121 12.72 12.47 6.74
N SER A 122 12.09 13.51 7.30
CA SER A 122 12.68 14.84 7.37
C SER A 122 14.01 14.83 8.13
N ARG A 123 14.10 14.12 9.26
CA ARG A 123 15.33 14.00 10.07
C ARG A 123 16.44 13.24 9.32
N LEU A 124 16.07 12.26 8.50
CA LEU A 124 17.00 11.46 7.69
C LEU A 124 17.34 12.10 6.33
N GLY A 125 16.77 13.27 6.01
CA GLY A 125 16.99 13.96 4.75
C GLY A 125 16.31 13.30 3.54
N LEU A 126 15.28 12.50 3.76
CA LEU A 126 14.51 11.81 2.72
C LEU A 126 13.37 12.70 2.21
N HIS A 127 13.20 12.78 0.89
CA HIS A 127 11.97 13.29 0.29
C HIS A 127 10.88 12.24 0.45
N TYR A 128 9.82 12.58 1.16
CA TYR A 128 8.76 11.64 1.51
C TYR A 128 7.51 11.84 0.65
N TYR A 129 7.00 10.75 0.08
CA TYR A 129 5.75 10.69 -0.69
C TYR A 129 4.83 9.64 -0.09
N HIS A 130 3.70 10.08 0.47
CA HIS A 130 2.65 9.23 1.01
C HIS A 130 1.50 9.15 0.02
N LEU A 131 1.36 8.03 -0.71
CA LEU A 131 0.39 7.87 -1.78
C LEU A 131 -0.89 7.22 -1.26
N ARG A 132 -1.94 8.03 -1.03
CA ARG A 132 -3.25 7.50 -0.62
C ARG A 132 -3.99 6.91 -1.79
N PHE A 133 -3.78 5.62 -2.02
CA PHE A 133 -4.48 4.90 -3.08
C PHE A 133 -5.97 4.75 -2.76
N PHE A 134 -6.77 4.99 -3.78
CA PHE A 134 -8.19 4.65 -3.81
C PHE A 134 -8.36 3.23 -4.36
N SER A 135 -9.42 2.96 -5.14
CA SER A 135 -9.63 1.61 -5.66
C SER A 135 -8.93 1.44 -7.00
N VAL A 136 -7.71 0.95 -6.95
CA VAL A 136 -6.97 0.53 -8.14
C VAL A 136 -7.45 -0.85 -8.56
N TYR A 137 -7.68 -1.06 -9.86
CA TYR A 137 -8.10 -2.33 -10.44
C TYR A 137 -7.28 -2.65 -11.69
N GLY A 138 -7.22 -3.91 -12.08
CA GLY A 138 -6.52 -4.33 -13.29
C GLY A 138 -5.86 -5.70 -13.18
N CYS A 139 -4.79 -5.90 -13.95
CA CYS A 139 -4.05 -7.15 -13.91
C CYS A 139 -3.45 -7.37 -12.50
N GLY A 140 -3.65 -8.58 -11.94
CA GLY A 140 -3.19 -8.90 -10.58
C GLY A 140 -4.16 -8.52 -9.46
N ASP A 141 -5.30 -7.89 -9.76
CA ASP A 141 -6.32 -7.60 -8.76
C ASP A 141 -6.95 -8.87 -8.18
N HIS A 142 -7.40 -8.78 -6.94
CA HIS A 142 -8.02 -9.91 -6.24
C HIS A 142 -9.26 -10.43 -6.95
N PRO A 143 -9.42 -11.77 -7.08
CA PRO A 143 -10.58 -12.38 -7.76
C PRO A 143 -11.94 -12.02 -7.15
N TRP A 144 -11.93 -11.59 -5.87
CA TRP A 144 -13.13 -11.17 -5.13
C TRP A 144 -13.37 -9.66 -5.13
N SER A 145 -12.51 -8.88 -5.78
CA SER A 145 -12.77 -7.45 -5.93
C SER A 145 -14.04 -7.22 -6.77
N ILE A 146 -14.67 -6.08 -6.56
CA ILE A 146 -15.94 -5.79 -7.25
C ILE A 146 -15.78 -5.80 -8.77
N ILE A 147 -14.72 -5.15 -9.28
CA ILE A 147 -14.49 -5.07 -10.74
C ILE A 147 -14.15 -6.45 -11.31
N SER A 148 -13.23 -7.19 -10.68
CA SER A 148 -12.86 -8.55 -11.12
C SER A 148 -14.04 -9.49 -11.10
N THR A 149 -14.88 -9.42 -10.07
CA THR A 149 -16.11 -10.24 -9.96
C THR A 149 -17.10 -9.87 -11.05
N LEU A 150 -17.36 -8.58 -11.28
CA LEU A 150 -18.28 -8.13 -12.33
C LEU A 150 -17.82 -8.60 -13.71
N VAL A 151 -16.55 -8.37 -14.04
CA VAL A 151 -16.01 -8.78 -15.35
C VAL A 151 -16.10 -10.29 -15.54
N ARG A 152 -15.70 -11.06 -14.54
CA ARG A 152 -15.74 -12.52 -14.59
C ARG A 152 -17.16 -13.05 -14.78
N ASP A 153 -18.10 -12.58 -13.98
CA ASP A 153 -19.45 -13.15 -13.93
C ASP A 153 -20.28 -12.70 -15.14
N LEU A 154 -20.17 -11.45 -15.57
CA LEU A 154 -20.84 -10.95 -16.77
C LEU A 154 -20.32 -11.62 -18.05
N ARG A 155 -19.01 -11.94 -18.13
CA ARG A 155 -18.44 -12.71 -19.27
C ARG A 155 -18.97 -14.15 -19.35
N GLN A 156 -19.57 -14.65 -18.27
CA GLN A 156 -20.21 -15.99 -18.19
C GLN A 156 -21.73 -15.91 -18.22
N ASP A 157 -22.31 -14.76 -18.63
CA ASP A 157 -23.75 -14.49 -18.62
C ASP A 157 -24.40 -14.73 -17.25
N LYS A 158 -23.64 -14.64 -16.17
CA LYS A 158 -24.14 -14.78 -14.81
C LYS A 158 -24.78 -13.48 -14.35
N LYS A 159 -25.92 -13.61 -13.65
CA LYS A 159 -26.58 -12.50 -13.00
C LYS A 159 -25.74 -12.03 -11.82
N VAL A 160 -25.35 -10.75 -11.82
CA VAL A 160 -24.63 -10.11 -10.71
C VAL A 160 -25.59 -9.35 -9.82
N SER A 161 -25.40 -9.47 -8.52
CA SER A 161 -26.16 -8.73 -7.52
C SER A 161 -25.31 -7.58 -6.99
N LEU A 162 -25.80 -6.36 -7.10
CA LEU A 162 -25.18 -5.16 -6.57
C LEU A 162 -26.09 -4.52 -5.52
N SER A 163 -25.51 -3.71 -4.65
CA SER A 163 -26.26 -2.82 -3.77
C SER A 163 -26.98 -1.74 -4.60
N ALA A 164 -27.70 -0.85 -3.94
CA ALA A 164 -28.38 0.27 -4.63
C ALA A 164 -27.42 1.27 -5.34
N CYS A 165 -26.12 1.01 -5.36
CA CYS A 165 -25.06 1.78 -6.04
C CYS A 165 -25.11 3.29 -5.73
N ARG A 166 -25.40 3.66 -4.49
CA ARG A 166 -25.52 5.08 -4.06
C ARG A 166 -24.21 5.68 -3.59
N HIS A 167 -23.16 4.84 -3.40
CA HIS A 167 -21.87 5.33 -2.94
C HIS A 167 -21.09 5.94 -4.10
N MET A 168 -20.57 7.13 -3.87
CA MET A 168 -19.56 7.71 -4.75
C MET A 168 -18.25 6.95 -4.55
N TRP A 169 -17.64 6.52 -5.67
CA TRP A 169 -16.43 5.70 -5.64
C TRP A 169 -15.48 6.09 -6.76
N ASN A 170 -14.20 6.15 -6.47
CA ASN A 170 -13.18 6.42 -7.47
C ASN A 170 -12.45 5.11 -7.80
N PHE A 171 -12.54 4.67 -9.05
CA PHE A 171 -11.79 3.55 -9.60
C PHE A 171 -10.71 4.06 -10.55
N MET A 172 -9.50 3.55 -10.37
CA MET A 172 -8.35 3.87 -11.23
C MET A 172 -7.83 2.56 -11.85
N TYR A 173 -7.66 2.56 -13.17
CA TYR A 173 -7.03 1.42 -13.84
C TYR A 173 -5.53 1.43 -13.56
N ILE A 174 -4.95 0.25 -13.32
CA ILE A 174 -3.54 0.16 -12.88
C ILE A 174 -2.56 0.77 -13.89
N GLU A 175 -2.81 0.65 -15.19
CA GLU A 175 -1.93 1.24 -16.21
C GLU A 175 -2.04 2.77 -16.27
N ASP A 176 -3.14 3.36 -15.79
CA ASP A 176 -3.29 4.80 -15.66
C ASP A 176 -2.57 5.33 -14.40
N ALA A 177 -2.42 4.47 -13.40
CA ALA A 177 -1.69 4.81 -12.17
C ALA A 177 -0.17 4.80 -12.36
N ILE A 178 0.33 4.10 -13.38
CA ILE A 178 1.77 3.93 -13.66
C ILE A 178 2.04 4.51 -15.05
N PRO A 179 2.50 5.77 -15.14
CA PRO A 179 2.89 6.35 -16.43
C PRO A 179 3.98 5.50 -17.10
N LYS A 180 3.84 5.30 -18.43
CA LYS A 180 4.82 4.59 -19.26
C LYS A 180 6.08 5.40 -19.43
#